data_103a6452b9d43f11fb0680073f73aa0f
#
_entry.id   103a6452b9d43f11fb0680073f73aa0f
#
_cell.length_a   1.000
_cell.length_b   1.000
_cell.length_c   1.000
_cell.angle_alpha   90.00
_cell.angle_beta   90.00
_cell.angle_gamma   90.00
#
_symmetry.space_group_name_H-M   'P 1'
#
loop_
_entity.id
_entity.type
_entity.pdbx_description
1 polymer ?
#
loop_
_entity_poly.entity_id
_entity_poly.type
_entity_poly.pdbx_seq_one_letter_code
_entity_poly.pdbx_strand_id
1 'polypeptide(L)'
;MSRIGVFICHCGENIGATVDCIKVAELAANMEGVAYAVDYKYMCSDPGQTLIKNAIKEYDLDGVVVGACSPRMHEPTFRRACAEAGLNPYLCEIANIREHCSWVHDKGEATTRKAVDIVRSLVEKVKRNRPLNPIQVPITKKALVIGGGIAGIQASLDIANCGYQVILIEKDPSIGGHMSQLSETFPTLDCSQCILTPRMVEVAQHPNITLYTYAELESLEGFIGNFKASIRLKAKSIDEKLCTGCGLCTTKCPTKKIPSEFNAGLGMRTAIYVPFPQAVPNKPVIDRVHCTHFRTGRCGVCEKVCPTGAIRFDQEDRIISENVGAIVV
;
A
#
# COMPACT_ATOMS: atom_id res chain seq x y z
N MET A 1 35.82 3.21 24.86
CA MET A 1 34.55 3.47 25.61
C MET A 1 33.65 4.24 24.68
N SER A 2 32.34 3.91 24.64
CA SER A 2 31.38 4.62 23.80
C SER A 2 31.29 6.09 24.21
N ARG A 3 31.08 6.98 23.24
CA ARG A 3 30.97 8.45 23.41
C ARG A 3 29.62 8.88 22.86
N ILE A 4 28.55 8.72 23.65
CA ILE A 4 27.18 8.95 23.21
C ILE A 4 26.74 10.36 23.55
N GLY A 5 26.13 11.05 22.58
CA GLY A 5 25.41 12.32 22.81
C GLY A 5 23.95 12.08 23.09
N VAL A 6 23.41 12.70 24.13
CA VAL A 6 21.99 12.64 24.48
C VAL A 6 21.35 14.02 24.33
N PHE A 7 20.28 14.11 23.57
CA PHE A 7 19.61 15.36 23.23
C PHE A 7 18.13 15.28 23.59
N ILE A 8 17.69 16.06 24.57
CA ILE A 8 16.34 16.02 25.09
C ILE A 8 15.50 17.16 24.52
N CYS A 9 14.43 16.82 23.83
CA CYS A 9 13.52 17.77 23.22
C CYS A 9 12.35 18.08 24.16
N HIS A 10 12.04 19.35 24.37
CA HIS A 10 10.82 19.76 25.07
C HIS A 10 9.56 19.56 24.23
N CYS A 11 9.72 19.54 22.90
CA CYS A 11 8.59 19.56 21.96
C CYS A 11 7.58 20.68 22.29
N GLY A 12 8.10 21.87 22.64
CA GLY A 12 7.34 22.93 23.25
C GLY A 12 6.74 22.49 24.59
N GLU A 13 5.43 22.51 24.72
CA GLU A 13 4.69 22.06 25.88
C GLU A 13 4.34 20.58 25.89
N ASN A 14 4.41 19.92 24.71
CA ASN A 14 3.99 18.51 24.58
C ASN A 14 4.80 17.52 25.45
N ILE A 15 6.06 17.83 25.71
CA ILE A 15 6.90 17.06 26.62
C ILE A 15 7.20 17.91 27.86
N GLY A 16 7.65 19.16 27.64
CA GLY A 16 8.12 20.02 28.71
C GLY A 16 7.07 20.43 29.76
N ALA A 17 5.77 20.35 29.45
CA ALA A 17 4.73 20.60 30.44
C ALA A 17 4.61 19.48 31.49
N THR A 18 5.01 18.25 31.15
CA THR A 18 4.80 17.04 31.95
C THR A 18 6.10 16.44 32.48
N VAL A 19 7.15 16.45 31.63
CA VAL A 19 8.49 15.92 31.91
C VAL A 19 9.45 17.07 32.20
N ASP A 20 10.23 16.98 33.23
CA ASP A 20 11.36 17.88 33.51
C ASP A 20 12.54 17.52 32.59
N CYS A 21 12.55 18.13 31.39
CA CYS A 21 13.54 17.84 30.34
C CYS A 21 14.98 18.20 30.78
N ILE A 22 15.15 19.25 31.58
CA ILE A 22 16.46 19.67 32.11
C ILE A 22 17.00 18.56 33.02
N LYS A 23 16.20 18.10 33.97
CA LYS A 23 16.55 17.00 34.89
C LYS A 23 16.85 15.70 34.13
N VAL A 24 16.10 15.41 33.05
CA VAL A 24 16.38 14.23 32.19
C VAL A 24 17.76 14.34 31.54
N ALA A 25 18.13 15.51 31.01
CA ALA A 25 19.45 15.75 30.44
C ALA A 25 20.57 15.64 31.47
N GLU A 26 20.41 16.24 32.65
CA GLU A 26 21.37 16.16 33.76
C GLU A 26 21.62 14.71 34.22
N LEU A 27 20.53 13.93 34.36
CA LEU A 27 20.65 12.52 34.73
C LEU A 27 21.24 11.67 33.61
N ALA A 28 20.96 12.01 32.35
CA ALA A 28 21.55 11.34 31.20
C ALA A 28 23.06 11.60 31.09
N ALA A 29 23.53 12.80 31.45
CA ALA A 29 24.96 13.14 31.45
C ALA A 29 25.79 12.24 32.37
N ASN A 30 25.15 11.69 33.43
CA ASN A 30 25.81 10.80 34.40
C ASN A 30 25.72 9.30 34.00
N MET A 31 25.13 8.97 32.84
CA MET A 31 25.06 7.57 32.38
C MET A 31 26.41 7.14 31.81
N GLU A 32 26.78 5.90 32.08
CA GLU A 32 28.02 5.34 31.55
C GLU A 32 28.01 5.38 30.01
N GLY A 33 29.07 5.90 29.39
CA GLY A 33 29.25 6.02 27.96
C GLY A 33 28.60 7.26 27.34
N VAL A 34 27.94 8.12 28.14
CA VAL A 34 27.45 9.42 27.67
C VAL A 34 28.57 10.45 27.81
N ALA A 35 28.97 11.08 26.70
CA ALA A 35 30.00 12.10 26.63
C ALA A 35 29.42 13.53 26.67
N TYR A 36 28.17 13.68 26.23
CA TYR A 36 27.48 14.97 26.20
C TYR A 36 25.98 14.78 26.36
N ALA A 37 25.33 15.64 27.12
CA ALA A 37 23.86 15.65 27.21
C ALA A 37 23.35 17.09 27.33
N VAL A 38 22.27 17.40 26.66
CA VAL A 38 21.64 18.72 26.64
C VAL A 38 20.16 18.61 26.32
N ASP A 39 19.39 19.56 26.85
CA ASP A 39 18.00 19.79 26.48
C ASP A 39 17.86 20.97 25.53
N TYR A 40 16.83 20.96 24.71
CA TYR A 40 16.50 22.06 23.81
C TYR A 40 15.01 22.10 23.46
N LYS A 41 14.48 23.29 23.26
CA LYS A 41 13.02 23.49 23.10
C LYS A 41 12.44 22.73 21.90
N TYR A 42 13.15 22.76 20.76
CA TYR A 42 12.72 22.12 19.50
C TYR A 42 13.92 21.46 18.81
N MET A 43 14.29 20.28 19.23
CA MET A 43 15.47 19.56 18.71
C MET A 43 15.38 19.26 17.20
N CYS A 44 14.16 19.12 16.66
CA CYS A 44 13.94 18.89 15.22
C CYS A 44 14.07 20.17 14.36
N SER A 45 14.16 21.35 14.96
CA SER A 45 14.40 22.61 14.23
C SER A 45 15.84 22.72 13.73
N ASP A 46 16.09 23.62 12.78
CA ASP A 46 17.45 23.85 12.27
C ASP A 46 18.47 24.17 13.36
N PRO A 47 18.18 25.06 14.35
CA PRO A 47 19.08 25.26 15.48
C PRO A 47 19.34 24.01 16.30
N GLY A 48 18.27 23.19 16.57
CA GLY A 48 18.43 21.94 17.30
C GLY A 48 19.27 20.90 16.53
N GLN A 49 19.05 20.75 15.22
CA GLN A 49 19.88 19.89 14.38
C GLN A 49 21.33 20.39 14.32
N THR A 50 21.55 21.71 14.28
CA THR A 50 22.89 22.30 14.31
C THR A 50 23.60 22.01 15.62
N LEU A 51 22.88 22.06 16.74
CA LEU A 51 23.42 21.68 18.05
C LEU A 51 23.87 20.21 18.06
N ILE A 52 23.09 19.30 17.51
CA ILE A 52 23.49 17.88 17.36
C ILE A 52 24.75 17.76 16.51
N LYS A 53 24.77 18.41 15.34
CA LYS A 53 25.92 18.37 14.41
C LYS A 53 27.21 18.90 15.01
N ASN A 54 27.11 19.98 15.76
CA ASN A 54 28.27 20.57 16.44
C ASN A 54 28.80 19.66 17.56
N ALA A 55 27.89 19.13 18.39
CA ALA A 55 28.24 18.22 19.47
C ALA A 55 28.91 16.92 18.93
N ILE A 56 28.45 16.37 17.82
CA ILE A 56 29.08 15.20 17.20
C ILE A 56 30.56 15.48 16.92
N LYS A 57 30.89 16.66 16.37
CA LYS A 57 32.26 17.03 16.03
C LYS A 57 33.10 17.45 17.23
N GLU A 58 32.50 18.23 18.12
CA GLU A 58 33.21 18.80 19.30
C GLU A 58 33.57 17.72 20.32
N TYR A 59 32.63 16.79 20.57
CA TYR A 59 32.81 15.72 21.55
C TYR A 59 33.21 14.38 20.93
N ASP A 60 33.48 14.33 19.62
CA ASP A 60 33.83 13.11 18.89
C ASP A 60 32.87 11.96 19.23
N LEU A 61 31.57 12.21 18.99
CA LEU A 61 30.52 11.25 19.36
C LEU A 61 30.47 10.09 18.38
N ASP A 62 30.34 8.87 18.89
CA ASP A 62 30.17 7.63 18.14
C ASP A 62 28.73 7.13 18.13
N GLY A 63 27.81 7.81 18.81
CA GLY A 63 26.39 7.52 18.82
C GLY A 63 25.55 8.68 19.33
N VAL A 64 24.28 8.73 18.94
CA VAL A 64 23.33 9.78 19.32
C VAL A 64 22.01 9.17 19.79
N VAL A 65 21.50 9.70 20.91
CA VAL A 65 20.16 9.43 21.41
C VAL A 65 19.38 10.74 21.48
N VAL A 66 18.22 10.81 20.83
CA VAL A 66 17.33 11.96 20.90
C VAL A 66 16.07 11.59 21.68
N GLY A 67 15.93 12.11 22.90
CA GLY A 67 14.70 12.02 23.68
C GLY A 67 13.66 12.99 23.12
N ALA A 68 12.67 12.53 22.36
CA ALA A 68 11.74 13.39 21.63
C ALA A 68 10.38 12.71 21.38
N CYS A 69 9.67 13.13 20.36
CA CYS A 69 8.45 12.52 19.85
C CYS A 69 8.71 11.18 19.15
N SER A 70 7.66 10.61 18.54
CA SER A 70 7.75 9.33 17.84
C SER A 70 8.84 9.31 16.76
N PRO A 71 9.63 8.22 16.67
CA PRO A 71 10.56 7.99 15.57
C PRO A 71 9.92 8.13 14.19
N ARG A 72 8.64 7.74 14.04
CA ARG A 72 7.89 7.85 12.79
C ARG A 72 7.85 9.26 12.19
N MET A 73 7.98 10.29 13.03
CA MET A 73 7.92 11.69 12.57
C MET A 73 9.29 12.21 12.12
N HIS A 74 10.33 12.01 12.93
CA HIS A 74 11.60 12.74 12.77
C HIS A 74 12.85 11.85 12.72
N GLU A 75 12.72 10.54 12.63
CA GLU A 75 13.87 9.65 12.47
C GLU A 75 14.71 10.01 11.24
N PRO A 76 14.13 10.26 10.04
CA PRO A 76 14.91 10.69 8.88
C PRO A 76 15.61 12.05 9.10
N THR A 77 14.99 12.96 9.86
CA THR A 77 15.54 14.27 10.17
C THR A 77 16.82 14.16 11.00
N PHE A 78 16.76 13.41 12.10
CA PHE A 78 17.92 13.27 12.98
C PHE A 78 19.02 12.39 12.36
N ARG A 79 18.65 11.34 11.65
CA ARG A 79 19.61 10.53 10.89
C ARG A 79 20.35 11.32 9.83
N ARG A 80 19.67 12.24 9.14
CA ARG A 80 20.28 13.16 8.20
C ARG A 80 21.26 14.11 8.88
N ALA A 81 20.87 14.72 10.00
CA ALA A 81 21.75 15.58 10.77
C ALA A 81 23.02 14.86 11.24
N CYS A 82 22.91 13.59 11.68
CA CYS A 82 24.07 12.75 12.03
C CYS A 82 24.96 12.49 10.81
N ALA A 83 24.38 12.13 9.67
CA ALA A 83 25.13 11.88 8.42
C ALA A 83 25.88 13.13 7.92
N GLU A 84 25.24 14.30 7.99
CA GLU A 84 25.86 15.59 7.63
C GLU A 84 27.04 15.96 8.58
N ALA A 85 27.05 15.45 9.81
CA ALA A 85 28.15 15.62 10.74
C ALA A 85 29.24 14.55 10.61
N GLY A 86 29.05 13.53 9.74
CA GLY A 86 30.00 12.44 9.53
C GLY A 86 29.76 11.19 10.37
N LEU A 87 28.69 11.17 11.20
CA LEU A 87 28.29 10.00 11.96
C LEU A 87 27.37 9.09 11.13
N ASN A 88 27.61 7.77 11.19
CA ASN A 88 26.71 6.82 10.52
C ASN A 88 25.25 7.01 11.01
N PRO A 89 24.27 7.21 10.11
CA PRO A 89 22.90 7.56 10.48
C PRO A 89 22.18 6.48 11.33
N TYR A 90 22.65 5.24 11.27
CA TYR A 90 22.09 4.11 12.02
C TYR A 90 22.64 4.01 13.46
N LEU A 91 23.58 4.88 13.83
CA LEU A 91 24.02 5.08 15.22
C LEU A 91 23.21 6.18 15.92
N CYS A 92 22.08 6.61 15.34
CA CYS A 92 21.13 7.55 15.92
C CYS A 92 19.83 6.82 16.28
N GLU A 93 19.42 6.93 17.55
CA GLU A 93 18.19 6.37 18.07
C GLU A 93 17.30 7.45 18.70
N ILE A 94 15.99 7.25 18.64
CA ILE A 94 15.02 8.18 19.22
C ILE A 94 14.31 7.51 20.41
N ALA A 95 14.47 8.09 21.58
CA ALA A 95 13.72 7.75 22.77
C ALA A 95 12.37 8.46 22.75
N ASN A 96 11.29 7.72 22.51
CA ASN A 96 9.94 8.29 22.45
C ASN A 96 9.43 8.64 23.87
N ILE A 97 9.73 9.86 24.31
CA ILE A 97 9.31 10.40 25.61
C ILE A 97 8.03 11.25 25.52
N ARG A 98 7.43 11.37 24.34
CA ARG A 98 6.15 12.03 24.14
C ARG A 98 5.00 11.02 24.22
N GLU A 99 4.81 10.17 23.23
CA GLU A 99 3.70 9.23 23.14
C GLU A 99 3.78 8.13 24.21
N HIS A 100 4.99 7.71 24.58
CA HIS A 100 5.17 6.66 25.57
C HIS A 100 5.32 7.19 27.03
N CYS A 101 5.41 8.51 27.21
CA CYS A 101 5.62 9.09 28.52
C CYS A 101 4.72 10.30 28.78
N SER A 102 5.01 11.48 28.20
CA SER A 102 4.35 12.72 28.57
C SER A 102 2.84 12.75 28.24
N TRP A 103 2.39 12.06 27.20
CA TRP A 103 0.98 12.03 26.82
C TRP A 103 0.12 11.01 27.58
N VAL A 104 0.75 10.08 28.29
CA VAL A 104 0.06 8.98 28.98
C VAL A 104 0.24 9.02 30.51
N HIS A 105 0.85 10.09 31.01
CA HIS A 105 1.05 10.30 32.44
C HIS A 105 0.85 11.75 32.84
N ASP A 106 0.47 11.98 34.10
CA ASP A 106 0.40 13.29 34.69
C ASP A 106 1.79 13.83 35.00
N LYS A 107 1.89 15.17 35.15
CA LYS A 107 3.12 15.84 35.56
C LYS A 107 3.59 15.34 36.94
N GLY A 108 4.86 14.95 37.01
CA GLY A 108 5.41 14.49 38.29
C GLY A 108 6.79 13.87 38.15
N GLU A 109 7.38 13.58 39.31
CA GLU A 109 8.72 13.00 39.40
C GLU A 109 8.76 11.58 38.78
N ALA A 110 7.69 10.80 38.99
CA ALA A 110 7.57 9.46 38.42
C ALA A 110 7.60 9.47 36.87
N THR A 111 6.95 10.46 36.26
CA THR A 111 6.93 10.66 34.81
C THR A 111 8.31 11.06 34.28
N THR A 112 9.01 11.99 34.99
CA THR A 112 10.38 12.36 34.66
C THR A 112 11.31 11.14 34.76
N ARG A 113 11.16 10.32 35.81
CA ARG A 113 11.94 9.10 36.01
C ARG A 113 11.71 8.10 34.87
N LYS A 114 10.46 7.92 34.45
CA LYS A 114 10.13 7.06 33.29
C LYS A 114 10.81 7.56 32.01
N ALA A 115 10.83 8.89 31.78
CA ALA A 115 11.54 9.46 30.64
C ALA A 115 13.05 9.14 30.68
N VAL A 116 13.67 9.24 31.87
CA VAL A 116 15.08 8.84 32.06
C VAL A 116 15.30 7.36 31.77
N ASP A 117 14.40 6.48 32.17
CA ASP A 117 14.53 5.02 31.92
C ASP A 117 14.38 4.69 30.45
N ILE A 118 13.47 5.37 29.73
CA ILE A 118 13.36 5.25 28.28
C ILE A 118 14.66 5.70 27.61
N VAL A 119 15.20 6.87 27.97
CA VAL A 119 16.46 7.37 27.42
C VAL A 119 17.61 6.42 27.73
N ARG A 120 17.71 5.91 28.95
CA ARG A 120 18.74 4.93 29.36
C ARG A 120 18.69 3.68 28.49
N SER A 121 17.49 3.16 28.22
CA SER A 121 17.31 1.97 27.37
C SER A 121 17.86 2.20 25.97
N LEU A 122 17.68 3.40 25.41
CA LEU A 122 18.21 3.75 24.09
C LEU A 122 19.73 4.03 24.12
N VAL A 123 20.27 4.59 25.21
CA VAL A 123 21.71 4.71 25.41
C VAL A 123 22.35 3.33 25.40
N GLU A 124 21.79 2.38 26.15
CA GLU A 124 22.27 1.00 26.17
C GLU A 124 22.13 0.28 24.82
N LYS A 125 21.09 0.62 24.04
CA LYS A 125 20.91 0.13 22.66
C LYS A 125 22.02 0.67 21.77
N VAL A 126 22.22 1.99 21.74
CA VAL A 126 23.22 2.65 20.87
C VAL A 126 24.63 2.13 21.13
N LYS A 127 25.02 1.84 22.38
CA LYS A 127 26.30 1.19 22.72
C LYS A 127 26.54 -0.12 21.97
N ARG A 128 25.47 -0.82 21.59
CA ARG A 128 25.49 -2.12 20.91
C ARG A 128 25.21 -2.04 19.42
N ASN A 129 24.75 -0.87 18.94
CA ASN A 129 24.49 -0.67 17.51
C ASN A 129 25.79 -0.74 16.71
N ARG A 130 25.67 -1.17 15.48
CA ARG A 130 26.78 -1.20 14.51
C ARG A 130 26.46 -0.29 13.34
N PRO A 131 27.45 0.35 12.73
CA PRO A 131 27.25 1.09 11.49
C PRO A 131 26.63 0.19 10.43
N LEU A 132 25.56 0.64 9.82
CA LEU A 132 24.90 -0.05 8.72
C LEU A 132 25.11 0.75 7.43
N ASN A 133 25.26 0.04 6.32
CA ASN A 133 25.29 0.64 4.99
C ASN A 133 23.99 0.31 4.27
N PRO A 134 23.34 1.30 3.62
CA PRO A 134 22.19 1.05 2.80
C PRO A 134 22.51 0.05 1.69
N ILE A 135 21.69 -0.98 1.54
CA ILE A 135 21.78 -1.90 0.42
C ILE A 135 21.01 -1.26 -0.73
N GLN A 136 21.67 -1.08 -1.85
CA GLN A 136 21.04 -0.63 -3.09
C GLN A 136 20.73 -1.84 -3.95
N VAL A 137 19.47 -1.98 -4.34
CA VAL A 137 19.03 -3.02 -5.26
C VAL A 137 18.35 -2.37 -6.46
N PRO A 138 18.53 -2.90 -7.68
CA PRO A 138 17.74 -2.43 -8.83
C PRO A 138 16.26 -2.71 -8.56
N ILE A 139 15.39 -1.81 -9.01
CA ILE A 139 13.94 -1.98 -8.85
C ILE A 139 13.27 -2.19 -10.20
N THR A 140 12.30 -3.07 -10.24
CA THR A 140 11.42 -3.27 -11.39
C THR A 140 10.42 -2.12 -11.49
N LYS A 141 10.52 -1.31 -12.54
CA LYS A 141 9.63 -0.13 -12.76
C LYS A 141 8.28 -0.52 -13.34
N LYS A 142 7.59 -1.42 -12.66
CA LYS A 142 6.25 -1.91 -13.00
C LYS A 142 5.45 -2.11 -11.72
N ALA A 143 4.18 -1.72 -11.69
CA ALA A 143 3.30 -1.92 -10.54
C ALA A 143 2.24 -2.98 -10.84
N LEU A 144 1.85 -3.73 -9.80
CA LEU A 144 0.65 -4.56 -9.77
C LEU A 144 -0.40 -3.86 -8.92
N VAL A 145 -1.58 -3.62 -9.48
CA VAL A 145 -2.74 -3.11 -8.77
C VAL A 145 -3.78 -4.24 -8.67
N ILE A 146 -4.23 -4.52 -7.46
CA ILE A 146 -5.17 -5.59 -7.16
C ILE A 146 -6.53 -5.00 -6.81
N GLY A 147 -7.49 -5.25 -7.70
CA GLY A 147 -8.86 -4.73 -7.59
C GLY A 147 -9.14 -3.58 -8.53
N GLY A 148 -10.10 -3.80 -9.44
CA GLY A 148 -10.55 -2.85 -10.45
C GLY A 148 -11.72 -1.97 -10.00
N GLY A 149 -11.85 -1.68 -8.69
CA GLY A 149 -12.74 -0.64 -8.18
C GLY A 149 -12.21 0.76 -8.48
N ILE A 150 -12.96 1.82 -8.12
CA ILE A 150 -12.58 3.21 -8.43
C ILE A 150 -11.19 3.59 -7.90
N ALA A 151 -10.80 3.09 -6.73
CA ALA A 151 -9.48 3.34 -6.14
C ALA A 151 -8.36 2.70 -6.98
N GLY A 152 -8.52 1.42 -7.36
CA GLY A 152 -7.53 0.74 -8.19
C GLY A 152 -7.46 1.28 -9.62
N ILE A 153 -8.61 1.68 -10.19
CA ILE A 153 -8.69 2.39 -11.47
C ILE A 153 -7.87 3.68 -11.41
N GLN A 154 -8.13 4.54 -10.38
CA GLN A 154 -7.43 5.81 -10.24
C GLN A 154 -5.93 5.61 -9.99
N ALA A 155 -5.56 4.70 -9.08
CA ALA A 155 -4.16 4.38 -8.82
C ALA A 155 -3.43 3.89 -10.09
N SER A 156 -4.10 3.05 -10.90
CA SER A 156 -3.52 2.56 -12.16
C SER A 156 -3.28 3.69 -13.15
N LEU A 157 -4.23 4.61 -13.29
CA LEU A 157 -4.10 5.77 -14.18
C LEU A 157 -3.00 6.72 -13.71
N ASP A 158 -2.94 7.02 -12.42
CA ASP A 158 -1.92 7.93 -11.87
C ASP A 158 -0.50 7.37 -12.08
N ILE A 159 -0.29 6.08 -11.78
CA ILE A 159 1.00 5.42 -11.99
C ILE A 159 1.35 5.36 -13.48
N ALA A 160 0.39 5.03 -14.34
CA ALA A 160 0.61 4.91 -15.77
C ALA A 160 0.87 6.27 -16.45
N ASN A 161 0.21 7.33 -16.00
CA ASN A 161 0.43 8.71 -16.44
C ASN A 161 1.82 9.24 -16.02
N CYS A 162 2.40 8.72 -14.93
CA CYS A 162 3.80 8.97 -14.57
C CYS A 162 4.80 8.20 -15.44
N GLY A 163 4.35 7.45 -16.45
CA GLY A 163 5.19 6.71 -17.40
C GLY A 163 5.59 5.30 -16.96
N TYR A 164 5.02 4.77 -15.88
CA TYR A 164 5.30 3.42 -15.42
C TYR A 164 4.29 2.40 -15.95
N GLN A 165 4.79 1.17 -16.16
CA GLN A 165 3.92 0.05 -16.54
C GLN A 165 3.08 -0.40 -15.35
N VAL A 166 1.80 -0.69 -15.60
CA VAL A 166 0.85 -1.16 -14.60
C VAL A 166 0.18 -2.44 -15.08
N ILE A 167 0.08 -3.41 -14.17
CA ILE A 167 -0.81 -4.56 -14.33
C ILE A 167 -1.97 -4.35 -13.37
N LEU A 168 -3.18 -4.22 -13.88
CA LEU A 168 -4.40 -4.17 -13.08
C LEU A 168 -5.12 -5.52 -13.17
N ILE A 169 -5.32 -6.16 -12.02
CA ILE A 169 -6.09 -7.40 -11.93
C ILE A 169 -7.42 -7.17 -11.21
N GLU A 170 -8.49 -7.81 -11.73
CA GLU A 170 -9.82 -7.78 -11.14
C GLU A 170 -10.40 -9.19 -11.10
N LYS A 171 -10.91 -9.61 -9.95
CA LYS A 171 -11.51 -10.93 -9.74
C LYS A 171 -12.81 -11.16 -10.51
N ASP A 172 -13.56 -10.07 -10.72
CA ASP A 172 -14.83 -10.07 -11.45
C ASP A 172 -14.59 -9.93 -12.96
N PRO A 173 -15.58 -10.28 -13.80
CA PRO A 173 -15.46 -10.20 -15.26
C PRO A 173 -15.29 -8.77 -15.81
N SER A 174 -15.56 -7.76 -15.01
CA SER A 174 -15.45 -6.34 -15.36
C SER A 174 -14.84 -5.55 -14.21
N ILE A 175 -14.12 -4.48 -14.53
CA ILE A 175 -13.76 -3.44 -13.56
C ILE A 175 -14.98 -2.57 -13.24
N GLY A 176 -14.87 -1.74 -12.17
CA GLY A 176 -15.91 -0.82 -11.72
C GLY A 176 -16.25 -0.99 -10.23
N GLY A 177 -16.12 -2.21 -9.70
CA GLY A 177 -16.35 -2.51 -8.28
C GLY A 177 -17.73 -2.06 -7.79
N HIS A 178 -17.83 -1.72 -6.51
CA HIS A 178 -19.11 -1.29 -5.91
C HIS A 178 -19.63 0.03 -6.48
N MET A 179 -18.77 0.92 -6.97
CA MET A 179 -19.24 2.17 -7.56
C MET A 179 -20.12 1.94 -8.79
N SER A 180 -19.91 0.85 -9.54
CA SER A 180 -20.76 0.48 -10.68
C SER A 180 -22.17 0.06 -10.27
N GLN A 181 -22.39 -0.29 -9.01
CA GLN A 181 -23.69 -0.70 -8.44
C GLN A 181 -24.49 0.47 -7.85
N LEU A 182 -23.88 1.66 -7.70
CA LEU A 182 -24.51 2.84 -7.15
C LEU A 182 -25.25 3.63 -8.24
N SER A 183 -26.39 4.23 -7.91
CA SER A 183 -27.07 5.21 -8.77
C SER A 183 -26.37 6.56 -8.72
N GLU A 184 -25.98 7.00 -7.52
CA GLU A 184 -25.39 8.30 -7.23
C GLU A 184 -24.25 8.18 -6.23
N THR A 185 -23.33 9.14 -6.24
CA THR A 185 -22.19 9.22 -5.32
C THR A 185 -22.44 10.25 -4.22
N PHE A 186 -22.05 9.92 -3.00
CA PHE A 186 -22.04 10.88 -1.90
C PHE A 186 -20.73 11.73 -1.92
N PRO A 187 -20.75 13.04 -1.58
CA PRO A 187 -21.90 13.84 -1.14
C PRO A 187 -22.59 14.62 -2.26
N THR A 188 -22.07 14.58 -3.48
CA THR A 188 -22.49 15.44 -4.59
C THR A 188 -23.73 14.97 -5.31
N LEU A 189 -24.14 13.72 -5.07
CA LEU A 189 -25.25 13.04 -5.73
C LEU A 189 -25.11 12.99 -7.27
N ASP A 190 -23.87 12.95 -7.73
CA ASP A 190 -23.57 12.76 -9.15
C ASP A 190 -23.88 11.32 -9.59
N CYS A 191 -24.23 11.16 -10.85
CA CYS A 191 -24.40 9.86 -11.48
C CYS A 191 -23.08 9.05 -11.43
N SER A 192 -23.08 7.94 -10.69
CA SER A 192 -21.87 7.13 -10.50
C SER A 192 -21.31 6.58 -11.80
N GLN A 193 -22.17 6.12 -12.73
CA GLN A 193 -21.77 5.61 -14.04
C GLN A 193 -21.19 6.70 -14.95
N CYS A 194 -21.67 7.93 -14.83
CA CYS A 194 -21.19 9.07 -15.62
C CYS A 194 -19.72 9.43 -15.25
N ILE A 195 -19.34 9.22 -13.99
CA ILE A 195 -17.98 9.42 -13.50
C ILE A 195 -17.11 8.20 -13.79
N LEU A 196 -17.62 7.01 -13.49
CA LEU A 196 -16.87 5.76 -13.51
C LEU A 196 -16.56 5.27 -14.94
N THR A 197 -17.55 5.30 -15.84
CA THR A 197 -17.40 4.72 -17.18
C THR A 197 -16.26 5.33 -17.98
N PRO A 198 -16.06 6.66 -18.03
CA PRO A 198 -14.91 7.24 -18.71
C PRO A 198 -13.57 6.74 -18.14
N ARG A 199 -13.46 6.59 -16.83
CA ARG A 199 -12.24 6.09 -16.17
C ARG A 199 -11.96 4.64 -16.50
N MET A 200 -13.01 3.78 -16.54
CA MET A 200 -12.87 2.38 -16.96
C MET A 200 -12.38 2.26 -18.40
N VAL A 201 -12.91 3.10 -19.30
CA VAL A 201 -12.49 3.13 -20.71
C VAL A 201 -11.05 3.64 -20.82
N GLU A 202 -10.69 4.68 -20.09
CA GLU A 202 -9.32 5.21 -20.05
C GLU A 202 -8.31 4.12 -19.62
N VAL A 203 -8.61 3.36 -18.56
CA VAL A 203 -7.79 2.21 -18.15
C VAL A 203 -7.63 1.18 -19.25
N ALA A 204 -8.74 0.79 -19.91
CA ALA A 204 -8.71 -0.23 -20.95
C ALA A 204 -7.95 0.18 -22.22
N GLN A 205 -7.81 1.49 -22.46
CA GLN A 205 -7.13 2.03 -23.64
C GLN A 205 -5.73 2.56 -23.34
N HIS A 206 -5.33 2.65 -22.08
CA HIS A 206 -4.05 3.24 -21.70
C HIS A 206 -2.87 2.35 -22.12
N PRO A 207 -1.87 2.88 -22.87
CA PRO A 207 -0.77 2.07 -23.40
C PRO A 207 0.13 1.44 -22.34
N ASN A 208 0.20 2.04 -21.15
CA ASN A 208 1.01 1.56 -20.04
C ASN A 208 0.22 0.66 -19.06
N ILE A 209 -1.06 0.38 -19.30
CA ILE A 209 -1.88 -0.48 -18.44
C ILE A 209 -2.19 -1.79 -19.14
N THR A 210 -1.86 -2.89 -18.49
CA THR A 210 -2.33 -4.23 -18.86
C THR A 210 -3.45 -4.64 -17.92
N LEU A 211 -4.67 -4.70 -18.45
CA LEU A 211 -5.85 -5.07 -17.67
C LEU A 211 -6.14 -6.58 -17.81
N TYR A 212 -6.21 -7.26 -16.68
CA TYR A 212 -6.71 -8.63 -16.57
C TYR A 212 -7.95 -8.67 -15.69
N THR A 213 -9.10 -8.93 -16.28
CA THR A 213 -10.35 -9.20 -15.56
C THR A 213 -10.59 -10.69 -15.45
N TYR A 214 -11.39 -11.10 -14.47
CA TYR A 214 -11.60 -12.50 -14.10
C TYR A 214 -10.26 -13.17 -13.72
N ALA A 215 -9.46 -12.42 -12.93
CA ALA A 215 -8.08 -12.76 -12.58
C ALA A 215 -7.83 -12.55 -11.08
N GLU A 216 -7.05 -13.42 -10.48
CA GLU A 216 -6.71 -13.39 -9.05
C GLU A 216 -5.21 -13.59 -8.84
N LEU A 217 -4.65 -12.90 -7.85
CA LEU A 217 -3.29 -13.18 -7.39
C LEU A 217 -3.28 -14.55 -6.67
N GLU A 218 -2.44 -15.46 -7.13
CA GLU A 218 -2.31 -16.80 -6.55
C GLU A 218 -1.15 -16.90 -5.56
N SER A 219 -0.01 -16.34 -5.94
CA SER A 219 1.16 -16.29 -5.06
C SER A 219 2.02 -15.07 -5.34
N LEU A 220 2.79 -14.69 -4.34
CA LEU A 220 3.74 -13.58 -4.39
C LEU A 220 5.05 -14.02 -3.74
N GLU A 221 6.15 -13.87 -4.47
CA GLU A 221 7.50 -14.15 -4.02
C GLU A 221 8.40 -12.92 -4.21
N GLY A 222 9.56 -12.90 -3.55
CA GLY A 222 10.54 -11.84 -3.71
C GLY A 222 10.58 -10.84 -2.54
N PHE A 223 11.00 -9.62 -2.82
CA PHE A 223 11.19 -8.56 -1.82
C PHE A 223 10.85 -7.18 -2.42
N ILE A 224 10.81 -6.17 -1.57
CA ILE A 224 10.48 -4.79 -1.96
C ILE A 224 11.33 -4.34 -3.14
N GLY A 225 10.67 -3.91 -4.21
CA GLY A 225 11.30 -3.53 -5.47
C GLY A 225 11.40 -4.64 -6.51
N ASN A 226 11.27 -5.92 -6.12
CA ASN A 226 11.44 -7.07 -7.01
C ASN A 226 10.56 -8.24 -6.56
N PHE A 227 9.27 -8.13 -6.83
CA PHE A 227 8.29 -9.18 -6.60
C PHE A 227 8.05 -9.98 -7.88
N LYS A 228 7.82 -11.27 -7.72
CA LYS A 228 7.31 -12.17 -8.75
C LYS A 228 5.88 -12.56 -8.37
N ALA A 229 4.92 -12.07 -9.13
CA ALA A 229 3.50 -12.31 -8.91
C ALA A 229 3.01 -13.41 -9.86
N SER A 230 2.40 -14.46 -9.32
CA SER A 230 1.69 -15.49 -10.09
C SER A 230 0.22 -15.13 -10.10
N ILE A 231 -0.34 -14.93 -11.28
CA ILE A 231 -1.72 -14.47 -11.48
C ILE A 231 -2.47 -15.56 -12.21
N ARG A 232 -3.57 -16.02 -11.61
CA ARG A 232 -4.50 -16.94 -12.25
C ARG A 232 -5.50 -16.16 -13.08
N LEU A 233 -5.52 -16.41 -14.38
CA LEU A 233 -6.54 -15.96 -15.32
C LEU A 233 -7.59 -17.05 -15.44
N LYS A 234 -8.77 -16.82 -14.87
CA LYS A 234 -9.89 -17.76 -14.93
C LYS A 234 -10.45 -17.88 -16.34
N ALA A 235 -10.84 -19.06 -16.70
CA ALA A 235 -11.41 -19.33 -18.01
C ALA A 235 -12.80 -18.68 -18.16
N LYS A 236 -12.89 -17.66 -19.00
CA LYS A 236 -14.14 -16.97 -19.35
C LYS A 236 -15.04 -17.83 -20.27
N SER A 237 -14.46 -18.85 -20.89
CA SER A 237 -15.04 -19.69 -21.95
C SER A 237 -15.44 -18.88 -23.19
N ILE A 238 -14.75 -17.76 -23.42
CA ILE A 238 -14.94 -16.82 -24.52
C ILE A 238 -13.56 -16.42 -25.07
N ASP A 239 -13.42 -16.45 -26.38
CA ASP A 239 -12.31 -15.80 -27.07
C ASP A 239 -12.62 -14.30 -27.18
N GLU A 240 -12.01 -13.49 -26.33
CA GLU A 240 -12.25 -12.06 -26.28
C GLU A 240 -11.82 -11.31 -27.55
N LYS A 241 -10.88 -11.87 -28.33
CA LYS A 241 -10.43 -11.26 -29.60
C LYS A 241 -11.48 -11.43 -30.69
N LEU A 242 -12.18 -12.56 -30.70
CA LEU A 242 -13.24 -12.85 -31.69
C LEU A 242 -14.59 -12.28 -31.25
N CYS A 243 -14.82 -12.11 -29.96
CA CYS A 243 -16.09 -11.63 -29.43
C CYS A 243 -16.32 -10.15 -29.77
N THR A 244 -17.43 -9.83 -30.42
CA THR A 244 -17.83 -8.43 -30.70
C THR A 244 -18.72 -7.80 -29.65
N GLY A 245 -19.11 -8.53 -28.60
CA GLY A 245 -20.01 -8.02 -27.55
C GLY A 245 -21.49 -7.89 -27.98
N CYS A 246 -21.91 -8.56 -29.06
CA CYS A 246 -23.26 -8.40 -29.64
C CYS A 246 -24.43 -8.87 -28.75
N GLY A 247 -24.16 -9.62 -27.65
CA GLY A 247 -25.18 -10.06 -26.69
C GLY A 247 -26.10 -11.20 -27.14
N LEU A 248 -25.98 -11.72 -28.36
CA LEU A 248 -26.87 -12.80 -28.82
C LEU A 248 -26.80 -14.04 -27.93
N CYS A 249 -25.63 -14.41 -27.48
CA CYS A 249 -25.42 -15.56 -26.58
C CYS A 249 -26.13 -15.40 -25.24
N THR A 250 -26.18 -14.20 -24.67
CA THR A 250 -26.85 -13.92 -23.40
C THR A 250 -28.36 -13.98 -23.54
N THR A 251 -28.92 -13.42 -24.62
CA THR A 251 -30.37 -13.41 -24.88
C THR A 251 -30.95 -14.79 -25.18
N LYS A 252 -30.16 -15.65 -25.84
CA LYS A 252 -30.60 -16.99 -26.26
C LYS A 252 -30.27 -18.10 -25.25
N CYS A 253 -29.55 -17.80 -24.16
CA CYS A 253 -29.22 -18.78 -23.14
C CYS A 253 -30.49 -19.34 -22.47
N PRO A 254 -30.66 -20.68 -22.39
CA PRO A 254 -31.84 -21.28 -21.76
C PRO A 254 -31.78 -21.23 -20.24
N THR A 255 -30.62 -21.13 -19.64
CA THR A 255 -30.43 -21.06 -18.19
C THR A 255 -30.52 -19.60 -17.72
N LYS A 256 -31.68 -19.20 -17.17
CA LYS A 256 -32.05 -17.79 -16.95
C LYS A 256 -32.35 -17.42 -15.49
N LYS A 257 -32.39 -18.36 -14.58
CA LYS A 257 -32.83 -18.11 -13.18
C LYS A 257 -31.66 -18.19 -12.20
N ILE A 258 -30.58 -17.49 -12.51
CA ILE A 258 -29.40 -17.39 -11.63
C ILE A 258 -29.47 -16.01 -10.96
N PRO A 259 -29.42 -15.92 -9.62
CA PRO A 259 -29.34 -14.63 -8.95
C PRO A 259 -28.15 -13.82 -9.45
N SER A 260 -28.37 -12.54 -9.77
CA SER A 260 -27.31 -11.65 -10.26
C SER A 260 -26.50 -11.10 -9.10
N GLU A 261 -25.22 -11.37 -9.07
CA GLU A 261 -24.29 -10.86 -8.07
C GLU A 261 -24.19 -9.33 -8.15
N PHE A 262 -24.26 -8.77 -9.35
CA PHE A 262 -24.25 -7.31 -9.56
C PHE A 262 -25.42 -6.61 -8.85
N ASN A 263 -26.58 -7.23 -8.83
CA ASN A 263 -27.78 -6.71 -8.15
C ASN A 263 -27.98 -7.28 -6.73
N ALA A 264 -26.92 -7.76 -6.07
CA ALA A 264 -27.00 -8.38 -4.75
C ALA A 264 -28.04 -9.51 -4.66
N GLY A 265 -28.26 -10.24 -5.76
CA GLY A 265 -29.25 -11.32 -5.85
C GLY A 265 -30.71 -10.88 -6.08
N LEU A 266 -30.99 -9.59 -6.14
CA LEU A 266 -32.36 -9.06 -6.36
C LEU A 266 -32.85 -9.23 -7.81
N GLY A 267 -31.92 -9.32 -8.76
CA GLY A 267 -32.20 -9.59 -10.17
C GLY A 267 -31.75 -10.99 -10.59
N MET A 268 -32.16 -11.42 -11.78
CA MET A 268 -31.77 -12.70 -12.35
C MET A 268 -30.90 -12.49 -13.58
N ARG A 269 -29.91 -13.37 -13.76
CA ARG A 269 -29.07 -13.43 -14.95
C ARG A 269 -29.07 -14.80 -15.63
N THR A 270 -28.51 -14.85 -16.81
CA THR A 270 -28.25 -16.09 -17.55
C THR A 270 -26.91 -16.69 -17.17
N ALA A 271 -26.66 -17.96 -17.52
CA ALA A 271 -25.39 -18.63 -17.27
C ALA A 271 -24.25 -18.06 -18.12
N ILE A 272 -24.51 -17.47 -19.28
CA ILE A 272 -23.58 -16.64 -20.03
C ILE A 272 -24.05 -15.19 -19.93
N TYR A 273 -23.23 -14.30 -19.38
CA TYR A 273 -23.66 -12.97 -19.00
C TYR A 273 -22.56 -11.93 -19.10
N VAL A 274 -22.96 -10.69 -19.22
CA VAL A 274 -22.15 -9.49 -18.96
C VAL A 274 -22.66 -8.91 -17.64
N PRO A 275 -21.82 -8.53 -16.68
CA PRO A 275 -22.28 -8.10 -15.34
C PRO A 275 -23.25 -6.91 -15.37
N PHE A 276 -22.96 -5.90 -16.20
CA PHE A 276 -23.80 -4.71 -16.39
C PHE A 276 -23.51 -4.09 -17.77
N PRO A 277 -24.41 -3.22 -18.29
CA PRO A 277 -24.29 -2.73 -19.68
C PRO A 277 -23.02 -1.96 -20.00
N GLN A 278 -22.46 -1.22 -19.05
CA GLN A 278 -21.22 -0.42 -19.20
C GLN A 278 -19.95 -1.20 -18.81
N ALA A 279 -20.04 -2.52 -18.67
CA ALA A 279 -18.90 -3.36 -18.27
C ALA A 279 -17.66 -3.13 -19.16
N VAL A 280 -16.49 -3.14 -18.55
CA VAL A 280 -15.19 -3.05 -19.22
C VAL A 280 -14.30 -4.20 -18.74
N PRO A 281 -13.91 -5.12 -19.65
CA PRO A 281 -14.36 -5.24 -21.05
C PRO A 281 -15.85 -5.61 -21.15
N ASN A 282 -16.53 -5.11 -22.19
CA ASN A 282 -17.91 -5.50 -22.46
C ASN A 282 -17.93 -6.84 -23.22
N LYS A 283 -17.55 -7.89 -22.54
CA LYS A 283 -17.47 -9.27 -23.05
C LYS A 283 -18.18 -10.20 -22.08
N PRO A 284 -18.99 -11.15 -22.57
CA PRO A 284 -19.64 -12.10 -21.68
C PRO A 284 -18.64 -13.10 -21.06
N VAL A 285 -19.05 -13.70 -19.96
CA VAL A 285 -18.40 -14.87 -19.37
C VAL A 285 -19.41 -15.99 -19.16
N ILE A 286 -18.95 -17.23 -19.08
CA ILE A 286 -19.82 -18.37 -18.80
C ILE A 286 -19.61 -18.79 -17.34
N ASP A 287 -20.68 -18.71 -16.56
CA ASP A 287 -20.75 -19.30 -15.22
C ASP A 287 -20.79 -20.82 -15.35
N ARG A 288 -19.63 -21.45 -15.16
CA ARG A 288 -19.46 -22.90 -15.32
C ARG A 288 -20.27 -23.72 -14.33
N VAL A 289 -20.53 -23.16 -13.13
CA VAL A 289 -21.28 -23.84 -12.07
C VAL A 289 -22.74 -24.04 -12.47
N HIS A 290 -23.35 -23.02 -13.08
CA HIS A 290 -24.78 -23.04 -13.44
C HIS A 290 -25.03 -23.37 -14.91
N CYS A 291 -24.01 -23.35 -15.75
CA CYS A 291 -24.17 -23.61 -17.19
C CYS A 291 -24.55 -25.06 -17.47
N THR A 292 -25.65 -25.24 -18.22
CA THR A 292 -26.13 -26.57 -18.61
C THR A 292 -25.09 -27.35 -19.42
N HIS A 293 -24.28 -26.69 -20.25
CA HIS A 293 -23.20 -27.34 -20.99
C HIS A 293 -22.21 -28.01 -20.06
N PHE A 294 -21.65 -27.23 -19.10
CA PHE A 294 -20.65 -27.74 -18.14
C PHE A 294 -21.22 -28.78 -17.17
N ARG A 295 -22.52 -28.70 -16.88
CA ARG A 295 -23.19 -29.67 -15.98
C ARG A 295 -23.57 -30.98 -16.67
N THR A 296 -23.94 -30.98 -17.92
CA THR A 296 -24.57 -32.12 -18.59
C THR A 296 -23.97 -32.50 -19.96
N GLY A 297 -23.11 -31.66 -20.53
CA GLY A 297 -22.55 -31.84 -21.89
C GLY A 297 -23.53 -31.63 -23.04
N ARG A 298 -24.80 -31.32 -22.77
CA ARG A 298 -25.87 -31.39 -23.78
C ARG A 298 -26.36 -30.03 -24.34
N CYS A 299 -25.79 -28.91 -23.90
CA CYS A 299 -26.16 -27.58 -24.34
C CYS A 299 -25.04 -26.94 -25.17
N GLY A 300 -25.35 -26.34 -26.30
CA GLY A 300 -24.43 -25.59 -27.17
C GLY A 300 -25.10 -24.40 -27.84
N VAL A 301 -26.19 -23.86 -27.23
CA VAL A 301 -27.00 -22.78 -27.84
C VAL A 301 -26.15 -21.53 -28.09
N CYS A 302 -25.36 -21.08 -27.11
CA CYS A 302 -24.52 -19.87 -27.21
C CYS A 302 -23.45 -20.01 -28.31
N GLU A 303 -22.90 -21.21 -28.52
CA GLU A 303 -21.95 -21.52 -29.59
C GLU A 303 -22.60 -21.43 -30.96
N LYS A 304 -23.77 -22.06 -31.12
CA LYS A 304 -24.53 -22.09 -32.38
C LYS A 304 -25.00 -20.70 -32.85
N VAL A 305 -25.33 -19.81 -31.91
CA VAL A 305 -25.83 -18.47 -32.26
C VAL A 305 -24.70 -17.42 -32.33
N CYS A 306 -23.47 -17.77 -32.00
CA CYS A 306 -22.35 -16.84 -32.05
C CYS A 306 -21.87 -16.60 -33.48
N PRO A 307 -22.03 -15.41 -34.07
CA PRO A 307 -21.69 -15.17 -35.48
C PRO A 307 -20.17 -15.20 -35.73
N THR A 308 -19.35 -14.98 -34.67
CA THR A 308 -17.89 -14.95 -34.80
C THR A 308 -17.24 -16.24 -34.27
N GLY A 309 -18.02 -17.20 -33.79
CA GLY A 309 -17.49 -18.42 -33.18
C GLY A 309 -16.58 -18.17 -31.96
N ALA A 310 -16.91 -17.20 -31.15
CA ALA A 310 -16.07 -16.81 -29.99
C ALA A 310 -16.22 -17.72 -28.77
N ILE A 311 -17.17 -18.66 -28.74
CA ILE A 311 -17.37 -19.56 -27.61
C ILE A 311 -16.27 -20.63 -27.56
N ARG A 312 -15.70 -20.84 -26.35
CA ARG A 312 -14.60 -21.79 -26.10
C ARG A 312 -14.89 -22.57 -24.82
N PHE A 313 -15.63 -23.65 -24.92
CA PHE A 313 -15.93 -24.51 -23.76
C PHE A 313 -14.71 -25.26 -23.24
N ASP A 314 -13.72 -25.48 -24.06
CA ASP A 314 -12.44 -26.13 -23.80
C ASP A 314 -11.39 -25.23 -23.13
N GLN A 315 -11.70 -23.93 -22.96
CA GLN A 315 -10.78 -22.99 -22.32
C GLN A 315 -10.54 -23.38 -20.85
N GLU A 316 -9.30 -23.40 -20.43
CA GLU A 316 -8.88 -23.68 -19.03
C GLU A 316 -8.30 -22.43 -18.37
N ASP A 317 -8.23 -22.47 -17.04
CA ASP A 317 -7.53 -21.44 -16.23
C ASP A 317 -6.05 -21.43 -16.61
N ARG A 318 -5.48 -20.24 -16.65
CA ARG A 318 -4.07 -20.06 -17.00
C ARG A 318 -3.36 -19.24 -15.94
N ILE A 319 -2.20 -19.72 -15.49
CA ILE A 319 -1.32 -18.97 -14.60
C ILE A 319 -0.29 -18.22 -15.45
N ILE A 320 -0.15 -16.93 -15.21
CA ILE A 320 0.91 -16.10 -15.74
C ILE A 320 1.81 -15.61 -14.61
N SER A 321 3.07 -15.35 -14.93
CA SER A 321 4.03 -14.83 -13.97
C SER A 321 4.52 -13.46 -14.43
N GLU A 322 4.43 -12.46 -13.53
CA GLU A 322 4.82 -11.09 -13.80
C GLU A 322 5.80 -10.58 -12.74
N ASN A 323 6.86 -9.89 -13.20
CA ASN A 323 7.79 -9.23 -12.29
C ASN A 323 7.35 -7.78 -12.08
N VAL A 324 7.21 -7.38 -10.82
CA VAL A 324 6.74 -6.04 -10.43
C VAL A 324 7.56 -5.50 -9.26
N GLY A 325 7.72 -4.18 -9.18
CA GLY A 325 8.49 -3.54 -8.11
C GLY A 325 7.61 -3.06 -6.96
N ALA A 326 6.33 -2.81 -7.22
CA ALA A 326 5.37 -2.34 -6.23
C ALA A 326 4.02 -3.02 -6.39
N ILE A 327 3.27 -3.12 -5.29
CA ILE A 327 1.93 -3.70 -5.25
C ILE A 327 1.02 -2.72 -4.53
N VAL A 328 -0.13 -2.46 -5.13
CA VAL A 328 -1.23 -1.67 -4.56
C VAL A 328 -2.41 -2.61 -4.37
N VAL A 329 -2.99 -2.60 -3.16
CA VAL A 329 -4.11 -3.47 -2.77
C VAL A 329 -5.30 -2.64 -2.31
#